data_e5ee241d5ca07f71b892faed0840c02d
#
_entry.id   e5ee241d5ca07f71b892faed0840c02d
#
_cell.length_a   1.000
_cell.length_b   1.000
_cell.length_c   1.000
_cell.angle_alpha   90.00
_cell.angle_beta   90.00
_cell.angle_gamma   90.00
#
_symmetry.space_group_name_H-M   'P 1'
#
loop_
_entity.id
_entity.type
_entity.pdbx_description
1 polymer ?
#
loop_
_entity_poly.entity_id
_entity_poly.type
_entity_poly.pdbx_seq_one_letter_code
_entity_poly.pdbx_strand_id
1 'polypeptide(L)'
;MFKIISNLTPLPVIASVSTNGKMIPIYVQFFPGEKPIRVSAKCIANAVTYAEYICEYMLEDDENIHSVNLIYQKDKQIWGAMATR
;
A
#
# COMPACT_ATOMS: atom_id res chain seq x y z
N MET A 1 -9.15 2.95 21.97
CA MET A 1 -7.82 3.57 21.76
C MET A 1 -7.60 3.84 20.28
N PHE A 2 -7.19 5.03 19.96
CA PHE A 2 -6.91 5.38 18.57
C PHE A 2 -5.49 4.98 18.20
N LYS A 3 -5.36 4.25 17.09
CA LYS A 3 -4.05 4.00 16.53
C LYS A 3 -3.63 5.26 15.77
N ILE A 4 -2.59 5.92 16.24
CA ILE A 4 -2.04 7.08 15.56
C ILE A 4 -1.11 6.57 14.46
N ILE A 5 -1.50 6.83 13.21
CA ILE A 5 -0.68 6.49 12.06
C ILE A 5 0.05 7.77 11.67
N SER A 6 1.22 8.00 12.31
CA SER A 6 1.92 9.27 12.17
C SER A 6 3.11 9.23 11.20
N ASN A 7 3.52 8.03 10.75
CA ASN A 7 4.74 7.88 9.96
C ASN A 7 4.47 7.30 8.57
N LEU A 8 3.38 7.76 7.96
CA LEU A 8 3.06 7.34 6.61
C LEU A 8 3.78 8.23 5.59
N THR A 9 4.46 7.59 4.65
CA THR A 9 4.99 8.27 3.48
C THR A 9 3.97 8.14 2.36
N PRO A 10 3.35 9.23 1.90
CA PRO A 10 2.37 9.15 0.82
C PRO A 10 2.99 8.59 -0.46
N LEU A 11 2.28 7.68 -1.12
CA LEU A 11 2.75 7.05 -2.36
C LEU A 11 1.60 6.99 -3.36
N PRO A 12 1.87 7.22 -4.64
CA PRO A 12 0.90 6.97 -5.69
C PRO A 12 0.65 5.47 -5.84
N VAL A 13 -0.62 5.08 -5.86
CA VAL A 13 -1.03 3.69 -5.95
C VAL A 13 -2.12 3.55 -6.99
N ILE A 14 -2.00 2.53 -7.82
CA ILE A 14 -3.08 2.11 -8.70
C ILE A 14 -3.74 0.90 -8.04
N ALA A 15 -5.00 1.03 -7.73
CA ALA A 15 -5.75 -0.01 -7.04
C ALA A 15 -6.89 -0.52 -7.91
N SER A 16 -7.25 -1.77 -7.68
CA SER A 16 -8.42 -2.39 -8.29
C SER A 16 -9.55 -2.40 -7.27
N VAL A 17 -10.76 -2.10 -7.73
CA VAL A 17 -11.97 -2.19 -6.90
C VAL A 17 -12.88 -3.23 -7.52
N SER A 18 -13.21 -4.26 -6.72
CA SER A 18 -14.11 -5.33 -7.18
C SER A 18 -15.56 -4.86 -7.18
N THR A 19 -16.44 -5.67 -7.79
CA THR A 19 -17.87 -5.35 -7.86
C THR A 19 -18.54 -5.26 -6.51
N ASN A 20 -17.96 -5.89 -5.48
CA ASN A 20 -18.48 -5.80 -4.12
C ASN A 20 -17.74 -4.74 -3.26
N GLY A 21 -16.99 -3.86 -3.91
CA GLY A 21 -16.35 -2.74 -3.22
C GLY A 21 -15.01 -3.06 -2.57
N LYS A 22 -14.47 -4.26 -2.75
CA LYS A 22 -13.16 -4.60 -2.22
C LYS A 22 -12.06 -3.92 -3.00
N MET A 23 -11.21 -3.18 -2.31
CA MET A 23 -10.08 -2.48 -2.93
C MET A 23 -8.79 -3.22 -2.64
N ILE A 24 -7.93 -3.35 -3.65
CA ILE A 24 -6.62 -3.99 -3.48
C ILE A 24 -5.59 -3.23 -4.32
N PRO A 25 -4.42 -2.89 -3.74
CA PRO A 25 -3.37 -2.22 -4.51
C PRO A 25 -2.74 -3.19 -5.53
N ILE A 26 -2.48 -2.70 -6.73
CA ILE A 26 -1.90 -3.49 -7.83
C ILE A 26 -0.52 -2.95 -8.19
N TYR A 27 -0.37 -1.63 -8.30
CA TYR A 27 0.89 -0.97 -8.64
C TYR A 27 1.16 0.13 -7.64
N VAL A 28 2.43 0.27 -7.26
CA VAL A 28 2.89 1.33 -6.35
C VAL A 28 4.08 2.02 -6.97
N GLN A 29 4.05 3.35 -7.00
CA GLN A 29 5.21 4.14 -7.42
C GLN A 29 6.03 4.47 -6.18
N PHE A 30 7.09 3.68 -5.97
CA PHE A 30 7.94 3.86 -4.79
C PHE A 30 8.94 5.01 -4.95
N PHE A 31 9.34 5.30 -6.18
CA PHE A 31 10.35 6.32 -6.46
C PHE A 31 9.78 7.35 -7.43
N PRO A 32 9.82 8.65 -7.09
CA PRO A 32 9.30 9.69 -7.97
C PRO A 32 9.98 9.66 -9.36
N GLY A 33 9.16 9.78 -10.40
CA GLY A 33 9.66 9.78 -11.77
C GLY A 33 9.95 8.42 -12.36
N GLU A 34 9.87 7.36 -11.55
CA GLU A 34 10.08 5.99 -12.04
C GLU A 34 8.76 5.28 -12.28
N LYS A 35 8.83 4.15 -12.99
CA LYS A 35 7.63 3.36 -13.28
C LYS A 35 7.04 2.76 -12.02
N PRO A 36 5.72 2.69 -11.92
CA PRO A 36 5.09 1.94 -10.83
C PRO A 36 5.50 0.46 -10.87
N ILE A 37 5.63 -0.12 -9.69
CA ILE A 37 6.03 -1.51 -9.53
C ILE A 37 4.79 -2.31 -9.16
N ARG A 38 4.61 -3.44 -9.83
CA ARG A 38 3.51 -4.35 -9.50
C ARG A 38 3.76 -5.00 -8.15
N VAL A 39 2.71 -5.03 -7.33
CA VAL A 39 2.77 -5.64 -6.01
C VAL A 39 1.74 -6.75 -5.88
N SER A 40 2.06 -7.72 -5.03
CA SER A 40 1.12 -8.76 -4.61
C SER A 40 0.67 -8.41 -3.20
N ALA A 41 -0.59 -8.03 -3.05
CA ALA A 41 -1.09 -7.46 -1.81
C ALA A 41 -2.06 -8.40 -1.10
N LYS A 42 -1.98 -8.39 0.23
CA LYS A 42 -2.91 -9.10 1.09
C LYS A 42 -3.43 -8.14 2.15
N CYS A 43 -4.75 -8.03 2.26
CA CYS A 43 -5.37 -7.21 3.29
C CYS A 43 -5.23 -7.90 4.64
N ILE A 44 -4.62 -7.20 5.60
CA ILE A 44 -4.41 -7.73 6.95
C ILE A 44 -5.23 -7.01 8.00
N ALA A 45 -5.79 -5.84 7.66
CA ALA A 45 -6.70 -5.12 8.55
C ALA A 45 -7.64 -4.28 7.71
N ASN A 46 -8.90 -4.23 8.13
CA ASN A 46 -9.91 -3.44 7.45
C ASN A 46 -10.80 -2.79 8.51
N ALA A 47 -10.44 -1.59 8.92
CA ALA A 47 -11.16 -0.82 9.92
C ALA A 47 -12.04 0.23 9.24
N VAL A 48 -12.80 0.98 10.04
CA VAL A 48 -13.71 2.00 9.52
C VAL A 48 -12.93 3.12 8.82
N THR A 49 -11.79 3.52 9.37
CA THR A 49 -11.03 4.67 8.88
C THR A 49 -9.84 4.32 8.01
N TYR A 50 -9.40 3.04 8.03
CA TYR A 50 -8.23 2.64 7.25
C TYR A 50 -8.29 1.16 6.88
N ALA A 51 -7.51 0.81 5.87
CA ALA A 51 -7.22 -0.58 5.53
C ALA A 51 -5.71 -0.74 5.43
N GLU A 52 -5.20 -1.88 5.87
CA GLU A 52 -3.79 -2.18 5.85
C GLU A 52 -3.52 -3.41 5.00
N TYR A 53 -2.48 -3.32 4.17
CA TYR A 53 -2.10 -4.39 3.25
C TYR A 53 -0.61 -4.69 3.41
N ILE A 54 -0.27 -5.98 3.43
CA ILE A 54 1.11 -6.41 3.22
C ILE A 54 1.29 -6.60 1.74
N CYS A 55 2.28 -5.92 1.16
CA CYS A 55 2.56 -5.99 -0.27
C CYS A 55 3.95 -6.56 -0.49
N GLU A 56 4.06 -7.56 -1.36
CA GLU A 56 5.33 -8.11 -1.78
C GLU A 56 5.63 -7.66 -3.21
N TYR A 57 6.89 -7.38 -3.49
CA TYR A 57 7.30 -6.94 -4.81
C TYR A 57 8.75 -7.30 -5.08
N MET A 58 9.13 -7.29 -6.36
CA MET A 58 10.50 -7.51 -6.81
C MET A 58 10.94 -6.29 -7.63
N LEU A 59 12.17 -5.88 -7.41
CA LEU A 59 12.80 -4.86 -8.23
C LEU A 59 13.42 -5.50 -9.48
N GLU A 60 13.57 -4.71 -10.54
CA GLU A 60 13.95 -5.21 -11.86
C GLU A 60 15.29 -5.96 -11.84
N ASP A 61 16.27 -5.45 -11.09
CA ASP A 61 17.62 -6.02 -11.05
C ASP A 61 17.89 -6.79 -9.75
N ASP A 62 16.85 -7.18 -9.03
CA ASP A 62 16.98 -7.79 -7.71
C ASP A 62 16.10 -9.04 -7.64
N GLU A 63 16.72 -10.18 -7.35
CA GLU A 63 16.01 -11.45 -7.22
C GLU A 63 15.32 -11.60 -5.86
N ASN A 64 15.57 -10.70 -4.92
CA ASN A 64 14.98 -10.77 -3.60
C ASN A 64 13.56 -10.25 -3.61
N ILE A 65 12.71 -10.87 -2.78
CA ILE A 65 11.36 -10.40 -2.57
C ILE A 65 11.39 -9.36 -1.45
N HIS A 66 10.87 -8.17 -1.75
CA HIS A 66 10.72 -7.09 -0.79
C HIS A 66 9.31 -7.06 -0.27
N SER A 67 9.14 -6.52 0.93
CA SER A 67 7.83 -6.40 1.56
C SER A 67 7.65 -5.00 2.10
N VAL A 68 6.43 -4.47 1.98
CA VAL A 68 6.07 -3.17 2.51
C VAL A 68 4.64 -3.22 3.02
N ASN A 69 4.37 -2.52 4.11
CA ASN A 69 3.02 -2.35 4.59
C ASN A 69 2.44 -1.05 4.05
N LEU A 70 1.32 -1.15 3.35
CA LEU A 70 0.59 0.00 2.84
C LEU A 70 -0.65 0.23 3.67
N ILE A 71 -0.93 1.48 3.95
CA ILE A 71 -2.16 1.91 4.62
C ILE A 71 -2.95 2.78 3.66
N TYR A 72 -4.23 2.45 3.49
CA TYR A 72 -5.18 3.30 2.81
C TYR A 72 -6.03 4.02 3.85
N GLN A 73 -5.89 5.34 3.93
CA GLN A 73 -6.72 6.17 4.82
C GLN A 73 -8.02 6.48 4.11
N LYS A 74 -9.12 5.87 4.55
CA LYS A 74 -10.41 5.92 3.85
C LYS A 74 -11.03 7.31 3.87
N ASP A 75 -10.88 8.03 4.96
CA ASP A 75 -11.44 9.38 5.10
C ASP A 75 -10.72 10.40 4.23
N LYS A 76 -9.43 10.23 4.02
CA LYS A 76 -8.60 11.14 3.23
C LYS A 76 -8.39 10.66 1.80
N GLN A 77 -8.71 9.39 1.53
CA GLN A 77 -8.47 8.74 0.23
C GLN A 77 -7.00 8.82 -0.18
N ILE A 78 -6.11 8.55 0.77
CA ILE A 78 -4.66 8.64 0.57
C ILE A 78 -4.02 7.30 0.92
N TRP A 79 -3.13 6.84 0.06
CA TRP A 79 -2.28 5.69 0.30
C TRP A 79 -0.95 6.15 0.86
N GLY A 80 -0.39 5.36 1.76
CA GLY A 80 0.94 5.61 2.28
C GLY A 80 1.63 4.32 2.70
N ALA A 81 2.96 4.35 2.68
CA ALA A 81 3.76 3.25 3.22
C ALA A 81 4.07 3.53 4.68
N MET A 82 3.96 2.49 5.49
CA MET A 82 4.41 2.60 6.88
C MET A 82 5.94 2.58 6.91
N ALA A 83 6.49 3.47 7.73
CA ALA A 83 7.92 3.46 7.98
C ALA A 83 8.30 2.14 8.65
N THR A 84 9.32 1.47 8.12
CA THR A 84 9.90 0.28 8.74
C THR A 84 11.07 0.70 9.64
N ARG A 85 11.22 0.00 10.70
CA ARG A 85 12.35 0.23 11.60
C ARG A 85 13.51 -0.68 11.25
#